data_cb19606f9d08a48cc85daf4f72f7a01c
#
_entry.id   cb19606f9d08a48cc85daf4f72f7a01c
#
_cell.length_a   1.000
_cell.length_b   1.000
_cell.length_c   1.000
_cell.angle_alpha   90.00
_cell.angle_beta   90.00
_cell.angle_gamma   90.00
#
_symmetry.space_group_name_H-M   'P 1'
#
loop_
_entity.id
_entity.type
_entity.pdbx_description
1 polymer ?
#
loop_
_entity_poly.entity_id
_entity_poly.type
_entity_poly.pdbx_seq_one_letter_code
_entity_poly.pdbx_strand_id
1 'polypeptide(L)'
;MDPLASVIVPTLNGAAVIGRCLEQLLAQTHPRVEVIVVDDGSADATSAVVEPIARNAACTLVHQPTTRGIAAARNRGLQQARGEVIAFIDADGYADPNWLAEAIRTLAADSSLGAVAALVFFDEHKLILNGAGGTLNYRGYALDWGFDAPYEFAALPHEVLYPMGCGMVVRRTVMEAIAPLDEAVTNYYDDVELGIRVWASGARVVVCPTAWVDHGFGGSDPHGRHRLLLSERHRIRTALKYFPAAHLVPWLVREFRLLDYLRVRGRRAIPFAAWAWNLRHLSSAWAIRRRWAQAHRRFWPFLLPAWRLPARRAVPNRAFRPDPAAAGPRLRLDGTADAAQLNFGWYAAEHDSTNDFRPCAAVASAFVRLASPAEECVVIWRGSRAIEETVLLVRPLGDRTPIWQTALAPPPVAWEQRRLACQLPAGAYEVLLRSAPAWVDPDGRERGLDIAALQFAPRR
;
A
#
# COMPACT_ATOMS: atom_id res chain seq x y z
N MET A 1 15.64 -15.43 -25.64
CA MET A 1 14.18 -15.68 -25.53
C MET A 1 13.72 -15.06 -24.24
N ASP A 2 12.55 -14.43 -24.22
CA ASP A 2 11.98 -13.91 -22.99
C ASP A 2 11.73 -15.04 -22.00
N PRO A 3 12.04 -14.87 -20.69
CA PRO A 3 11.81 -15.90 -19.70
C PRO A 3 10.32 -16.17 -19.50
N LEU A 4 9.94 -17.40 -19.21
CA LEU A 4 8.57 -17.69 -18.79
C LEU A 4 8.34 -17.13 -17.38
N ALA A 5 7.26 -16.37 -17.20
CA ALA A 5 6.80 -15.87 -15.92
C ALA A 5 5.61 -16.70 -15.40
N SER A 6 5.73 -17.27 -14.20
CA SER A 6 4.61 -17.92 -13.50
C SER A 6 4.01 -16.93 -12.51
N VAL A 7 2.79 -16.50 -12.76
CA VAL A 7 2.03 -15.62 -11.85
C VAL A 7 1.13 -16.46 -10.96
N ILE A 8 1.38 -16.45 -9.68
CA ILE A 8 0.60 -17.19 -8.67
C ILE A 8 -0.39 -16.23 -8.01
N VAL A 9 -1.68 -16.59 -8.10
CA VAL A 9 -2.80 -15.82 -7.55
C VAL A 9 -3.50 -16.65 -6.48
N PRO A 10 -3.15 -16.49 -5.20
CA PRO A 10 -3.93 -17.09 -4.12
C PRO A 10 -5.27 -16.38 -3.99
N THR A 11 -6.34 -17.13 -3.77
CA THR A 11 -7.67 -16.57 -3.58
C THR A 11 -8.45 -17.32 -2.51
N LEU A 12 -9.29 -16.60 -1.77
CA LEU A 12 -10.27 -17.12 -0.84
C LEU A 12 -11.49 -16.21 -0.85
N ASN A 13 -12.64 -16.73 -1.33
CA ASN A 13 -13.89 -15.97 -1.48
C ASN A 13 -13.70 -14.69 -2.32
N GLY A 14 -13.05 -14.84 -3.47
CA GLY A 14 -12.67 -13.74 -4.37
C GLY A 14 -13.58 -13.57 -5.59
N ALA A 15 -14.78 -14.14 -5.61
CA ALA A 15 -15.67 -14.16 -6.79
C ALA A 15 -15.94 -12.76 -7.40
N ALA A 16 -16.00 -11.73 -6.56
CA ALA A 16 -16.30 -10.36 -6.99
C ALA A 16 -15.12 -9.65 -7.69
N VAL A 17 -13.87 -10.11 -7.50
CA VAL A 17 -12.66 -9.36 -7.89
C VAL A 17 -11.75 -10.14 -8.83
N ILE A 18 -11.71 -11.47 -8.70
CA ILE A 18 -10.71 -12.31 -9.38
C ILE A 18 -10.83 -12.29 -10.91
N GLY A 19 -12.02 -12.14 -11.46
CA GLY A 19 -12.22 -12.10 -12.92
C GLY A 19 -11.41 -10.97 -13.57
N ARG A 20 -11.54 -9.75 -13.06
CA ARG A 20 -10.77 -8.58 -13.53
C ARG A 20 -9.25 -8.77 -13.36
N CYS A 21 -8.84 -9.34 -12.23
CA CYS A 21 -7.42 -9.66 -12.00
C CYS A 21 -6.87 -10.57 -13.10
N LEU A 22 -7.56 -11.67 -13.39
CA LEU A 22 -7.12 -12.65 -14.39
C LEU A 22 -7.12 -12.08 -15.81
N GLU A 23 -8.11 -11.29 -16.19
CA GLU A 23 -8.17 -10.59 -17.48
C GLU A 23 -6.92 -9.72 -17.70
N GLN A 24 -6.51 -8.94 -16.68
CA GLN A 24 -5.32 -8.09 -16.78
C GLN A 24 -4.01 -8.89 -16.78
N LEU A 25 -3.95 -10.00 -16.07
CA LEU A 25 -2.78 -10.88 -16.10
C LEU A 25 -2.60 -11.57 -17.44
N LEU A 26 -3.68 -11.97 -18.10
CA LEU A 26 -3.65 -12.57 -19.44
C LEU A 26 -3.38 -11.54 -20.55
N ALA A 27 -3.58 -10.23 -20.25
CA ALA A 27 -3.30 -9.12 -21.15
C ALA A 27 -1.93 -8.46 -20.93
N GLN A 28 -1.03 -9.06 -20.15
CA GLN A 28 0.31 -8.52 -19.95
C GLN A 28 1.10 -8.44 -21.26
N THR A 29 1.89 -7.36 -21.43
CA THR A 29 2.74 -7.15 -22.60
C THR A 29 3.93 -8.12 -22.66
N HIS A 30 4.30 -8.74 -21.53
CA HIS A 30 5.29 -9.80 -21.50
C HIS A 30 4.75 -11.05 -22.21
N PRO A 31 5.43 -11.60 -23.25
CA PRO A 31 4.82 -12.56 -24.17
C PRO A 31 4.67 -13.99 -23.61
N ARG A 32 5.37 -14.31 -22.52
CA ARG A 32 5.41 -15.68 -21.98
C ARG A 32 4.96 -15.70 -20.53
N VAL A 33 3.65 -15.80 -20.33
CA VAL A 33 3.00 -15.81 -19.00
C VAL A 33 2.21 -17.10 -18.82
N GLU A 34 2.32 -17.72 -17.66
CA GLU A 34 1.35 -18.68 -17.15
C GLU A 34 0.77 -18.15 -15.84
N VAL A 35 -0.53 -18.25 -15.67
CA VAL A 35 -1.26 -17.85 -14.47
C VAL A 35 -1.71 -19.07 -13.70
N ILE A 36 -1.42 -19.13 -12.40
CA ILE A 36 -1.76 -20.24 -11.53
C ILE A 36 -2.62 -19.70 -10.41
N VAL A 37 -3.92 -19.89 -10.51
CA VAL A 37 -4.89 -19.56 -9.46
C VAL A 37 -4.91 -20.68 -8.44
N VAL A 38 -4.72 -20.34 -7.17
CA VAL A 38 -4.86 -21.31 -6.08
C VAL A 38 -6.04 -20.90 -5.21
N ASP A 39 -7.13 -21.62 -5.36
CA ASP A 39 -8.33 -21.47 -4.53
C ASP A 39 -8.12 -22.17 -3.18
N ASP A 40 -7.99 -21.38 -2.12
CA ASP A 40 -7.74 -21.84 -0.75
C ASP A 40 -9.03 -22.28 -0.02
N GLY A 41 -9.90 -22.99 -0.71
CA GLY A 41 -11.14 -23.53 -0.15
C GLY A 41 -12.27 -22.50 -0.06
N SER A 42 -12.50 -21.74 -1.13
CA SER A 42 -13.58 -20.76 -1.21
C SER A 42 -14.96 -21.42 -1.07
N ALA A 43 -15.86 -20.71 -0.37
CA ALA A 43 -17.25 -21.11 -0.18
C ALA A 43 -18.24 -20.33 -1.08
N ASP A 44 -17.73 -19.31 -1.80
CA ASP A 44 -18.50 -18.49 -2.74
C ASP A 44 -18.37 -19.01 -4.19
N ALA A 45 -18.79 -18.19 -5.16
CA ALA A 45 -18.73 -18.52 -6.58
C ALA A 45 -17.32 -18.36 -7.22
N THR A 46 -16.23 -18.29 -6.45
CA THR A 46 -14.86 -18.06 -6.96
C THR A 46 -14.49 -19.07 -8.07
N SER A 47 -14.68 -20.37 -7.82
CA SER A 47 -14.38 -21.40 -8.81
C SER A 47 -15.19 -21.25 -10.08
N ALA A 48 -16.48 -20.92 -9.97
CA ALA A 48 -17.36 -20.72 -11.12
C ALA A 48 -16.93 -19.53 -12.00
N VAL A 49 -16.31 -18.51 -11.41
CA VAL A 49 -15.73 -17.37 -12.14
C VAL A 49 -14.41 -17.76 -12.81
N VAL A 50 -13.56 -18.56 -12.15
CA VAL A 50 -12.22 -18.91 -12.66
C VAL A 50 -12.25 -20.01 -13.71
N GLU A 51 -13.10 -21.04 -13.56
CA GLU A 51 -13.15 -22.20 -14.47
C GLU A 51 -13.28 -21.85 -15.95
N PRO A 52 -14.17 -20.91 -16.38
CA PRO A 52 -14.25 -20.51 -17.78
C PRO A 52 -12.93 -19.87 -18.29
N ILE A 53 -12.25 -19.11 -17.45
CA ILE A 53 -10.96 -18.45 -17.78
C ILE A 53 -9.84 -19.49 -17.84
N ALA A 54 -9.83 -20.46 -16.96
CA ALA A 54 -8.86 -21.55 -16.90
C ALA A 54 -8.94 -22.54 -18.09
N ARG A 55 -9.93 -22.41 -18.97
CA ARG A 55 -9.94 -23.10 -20.28
C ARG A 55 -8.88 -22.54 -21.23
N ASN A 56 -8.37 -21.35 -20.96
CA ASN A 56 -7.19 -20.80 -21.65
C ASN A 56 -5.95 -21.57 -21.18
N ALA A 57 -5.15 -22.05 -22.12
CA ALA A 57 -3.94 -22.83 -21.83
C ALA A 57 -2.89 -22.10 -20.98
N ALA A 58 -2.97 -20.78 -20.89
CA ALA A 58 -2.09 -19.96 -20.05
C ALA A 58 -2.60 -19.81 -18.59
N CYS A 59 -3.79 -20.33 -18.23
CA CYS A 59 -4.35 -20.24 -16.89
C CYS A 59 -4.66 -21.64 -16.33
N THR A 60 -4.27 -21.87 -15.08
CA THR A 60 -4.51 -23.14 -14.35
C THR A 60 -5.19 -22.83 -13.03
N LEU A 61 -6.26 -23.55 -12.72
CA LEU A 61 -6.91 -23.51 -11.41
C LEU A 61 -6.51 -24.71 -10.56
N VAL A 62 -6.05 -24.44 -9.35
CA VAL A 62 -5.67 -25.43 -8.34
C VAL A 62 -6.54 -25.28 -7.11
N HIS A 63 -7.28 -26.32 -6.76
CA HIS A 63 -8.13 -26.30 -5.56
C HIS A 63 -7.40 -26.85 -4.34
N GLN A 64 -7.60 -26.20 -3.20
CA GLN A 64 -7.34 -26.75 -1.88
C GLN A 64 -8.67 -27.11 -1.20
N PRO A 65 -8.79 -28.30 -0.61
CA PRO A 65 -10.07 -28.76 -0.04
C PRO A 65 -10.48 -27.98 1.22
N THR A 66 -9.54 -27.31 1.86
CA THR A 66 -9.74 -26.53 3.09
C THR A 66 -8.81 -25.33 3.12
N THR A 67 -9.25 -24.25 3.75
CA THR A 67 -8.46 -23.04 3.94
C THR A 67 -7.21 -23.30 4.78
N ARG A 68 -6.04 -23.01 4.23
CA ARG A 68 -4.73 -23.19 4.87
C ARG A 68 -3.95 -21.87 4.99
N GLY A 69 -4.41 -20.83 4.32
CA GLY A 69 -3.81 -19.50 4.34
C GLY A 69 -2.86 -19.23 3.17
N ILE A 70 -2.50 -17.96 3.04
CA ILE A 70 -1.80 -17.43 1.86
C ILE A 70 -0.45 -18.10 1.60
N ALA A 71 0.34 -18.38 2.64
CA ALA A 71 1.64 -19.03 2.46
C ALA A 71 1.49 -20.47 1.93
N ALA A 72 0.49 -21.22 2.39
CA ALA A 72 0.19 -22.56 1.88
C ALA A 72 -0.30 -22.51 0.42
N ALA A 73 -1.17 -21.55 0.09
CA ALA A 73 -1.64 -21.35 -1.28
C ALA A 73 -0.47 -20.97 -2.22
N ARG A 74 0.42 -20.06 -1.79
CA ARG A 74 1.63 -19.72 -2.56
C ARG A 74 2.57 -20.92 -2.74
N ASN A 75 2.80 -21.72 -1.69
CA ASN A 75 3.58 -22.95 -1.81
C ASN A 75 2.95 -23.94 -2.79
N ARG A 76 1.63 -24.05 -2.78
CA ARG A 76 0.90 -24.92 -3.72
C ARG A 76 1.03 -24.45 -5.16
N GLY A 77 0.95 -23.12 -5.39
CA GLY A 77 1.18 -22.52 -6.70
C GLY A 77 2.62 -22.72 -7.20
N LEU A 78 3.61 -22.59 -6.31
CA LEU A 78 5.03 -22.82 -6.62
C LEU A 78 5.29 -24.25 -7.11
N GLN A 79 4.57 -25.25 -6.62
CA GLN A 79 4.69 -26.63 -7.09
C GLN A 79 4.21 -26.83 -8.54
N GLN A 80 3.34 -25.95 -9.03
CA GLN A 80 2.82 -25.98 -10.39
C GLN A 80 3.61 -25.06 -11.34
N ALA A 81 4.31 -24.07 -10.80
CA ALA A 81 5.02 -23.06 -11.55
C ALA A 81 6.21 -23.64 -12.35
N ARG A 82 6.32 -23.27 -13.62
CA ARG A 82 7.38 -23.69 -14.56
C ARG A 82 8.28 -22.55 -14.98
N GLY A 83 7.87 -21.30 -14.76
CA GLY A 83 8.56 -20.09 -15.22
C GLY A 83 9.93 -19.90 -14.57
N GLU A 84 10.81 -19.22 -15.23
CA GLU A 84 12.13 -18.78 -14.75
C GLU A 84 11.99 -17.58 -13.78
N VAL A 85 10.84 -16.93 -13.82
CA VAL A 85 10.46 -15.85 -12.93
C VAL A 85 9.14 -16.22 -12.25
N ILE A 86 9.06 -16.01 -10.95
CA ILE A 86 7.87 -16.25 -10.13
C ILE A 86 7.30 -14.90 -9.73
N ALA A 87 6.05 -14.67 -10.01
CA ALA A 87 5.34 -13.47 -9.57
C ALA A 87 4.17 -13.86 -8.64
N PHE A 88 3.89 -12.99 -7.68
CA PHE A 88 2.75 -13.13 -6.80
C PHE A 88 1.91 -11.86 -6.85
N ILE A 89 0.61 -12.04 -6.91
CA ILE A 89 -0.37 -10.94 -6.87
C ILE A 89 -1.62 -11.44 -6.14
N ASP A 90 -2.25 -10.58 -5.36
CA ASP A 90 -3.49 -10.93 -4.66
C ASP A 90 -4.68 -10.88 -5.64
N ALA A 91 -5.76 -11.61 -5.34
CA ALA A 91 -6.91 -11.74 -6.23
C ALA A 91 -7.65 -10.40 -6.51
N ASP A 92 -7.46 -9.40 -5.66
CA ASP A 92 -7.91 -8.01 -5.81
C ASP A 92 -6.79 -7.06 -6.27
N GLY A 93 -5.70 -7.62 -6.78
CA GLY A 93 -4.61 -6.89 -7.44
C GLY A 93 -4.85 -6.76 -8.94
N TYR A 94 -4.73 -5.55 -9.46
CA TYR A 94 -4.97 -5.21 -10.85
C TYR A 94 -3.67 -4.70 -11.49
N ALA A 95 -2.98 -5.59 -12.20
CA ALA A 95 -1.67 -5.30 -12.76
C ALA A 95 -1.74 -4.37 -13.97
N ASP A 96 -0.86 -3.36 -14.01
CA ASP A 96 -0.62 -2.59 -15.23
C ASP A 96 -0.14 -3.53 -16.36
N PRO A 97 -0.53 -3.29 -17.62
CA PRO A 97 -0.11 -4.16 -18.74
C PRO A 97 1.39 -4.39 -18.84
N ASN A 98 2.22 -3.47 -18.37
CA ASN A 98 3.68 -3.55 -18.40
C ASN A 98 4.32 -4.06 -17.10
N TRP A 99 3.53 -4.38 -16.07
CA TRP A 99 4.05 -4.77 -14.76
C TRP A 99 5.12 -5.86 -14.83
N LEU A 100 4.81 -6.99 -15.50
CA LEU A 100 5.76 -8.10 -15.62
C LEU A 100 6.98 -7.72 -16.47
N ALA A 101 6.77 -7.06 -17.60
CA ALA A 101 7.86 -6.66 -18.49
C ALA A 101 8.87 -5.74 -17.79
N GLU A 102 8.39 -4.75 -17.02
CA GLU A 102 9.23 -3.83 -16.28
C GLU A 102 9.99 -4.52 -15.14
N ALA A 103 9.29 -5.35 -14.34
CA ALA A 103 9.92 -6.09 -13.26
C ALA A 103 10.96 -7.10 -13.76
N ILE A 104 10.69 -7.81 -14.85
CA ILE A 104 11.62 -8.76 -15.47
C ILE A 104 12.84 -8.03 -16.02
N ARG A 105 12.65 -6.89 -16.71
CA ARG A 105 13.75 -6.05 -17.20
C ARG A 105 14.65 -5.59 -16.06
N THR A 106 14.05 -5.17 -14.93
CA THR A 106 14.79 -4.78 -13.73
C THR A 106 15.62 -5.95 -13.18
N LEU A 107 15.04 -7.15 -13.06
CA LEU A 107 15.79 -8.35 -12.65
C LEU A 107 16.92 -8.68 -13.63
N ALA A 108 16.70 -8.54 -14.94
CA ALA A 108 17.69 -8.87 -15.94
C ALA A 108 18.89 -7.92 -15.95
N ALA A 109 18.70 -6.66 -15.53
CA ALA A 109 19.74 -5.63 -15.52
C ALA A 109 20.83 -5.89 -14.48
N ASP A 110 20.52 -6.63 -13.40
CA ASP A 110 21.49 -6.90 -12.32
C ASP A 110 21.26 -8.32 -11.77
N SER A 111 22.28 -9.18 -11.92
CA SER A 111 22.24 -10.57 -11.47
C SER A 111 22.21 -10.72 -9.94
N SER A 112 22.59 -9.70 -9.19
CA SER A 112 22.51 -9.68 -7.72
C SER A 112 21.09 -9.49 -7.21
N LEU A 113 20.14 -9.08 -8.08
CA LEU A 113 18.74 -8.90 -7.72
C LEU A 113 18.02 -10.24 -7.64
N GLY A 114 17.39 -10.50 -6.50
CA GLY A 114 16.56 -11.68 -6.27
C GLY A 114 15.06 -11.41 -6.38
N ALA A 115 14.64 -10.20 -6.02
CA ALA A 115 13.24 -9.82 -6.08
C ALA A 115 13.06 -8.34 -6.44
N VAL A 116 11.91 -8.04 -7.01
CA VAL A 116 11.44 -6.70 -7.37
C VAL A 116 10.12 -6.43 -6.68
N ALA A 117 10.02 -5.27 -6.04
CA ALA A 117 8.79 -4.71 -5.50
C ALA A 117 8.16 -3.78 -6.54
N ALA A 118 6.91 -4.03 -6.90
CA ALA A 118 6.11 -3.09 -7.66
C ALA A 118 5.69 -1.89 -6.80
N LEU A 119 5.29 -0.80 -7.44
CA LEU A 119 4.48 0.23 -6.80
C LEU A 119 3.04 -0.26 -6.72
N VAL A 120 2.51 -0.34 -5.52
CA VAL A 120 1.13 -0.73 -5.26
C VAL A 120 0.32 0.50 -4.90
N PHE A 121 -0.79 0.71 -5.57
CA PHE A 121 -1.68 1.86 -5.38
C PHE A 121 -3.01 1.45 -4.77
N PHE A 122 -3.69 2.36 -4.08
CA PHE A 122 -5.04 2.13 -3.57
C PHE A 122 -6.14 2.33 -4.60
N ASP A 123 -5.82 2.97 -5.72
CA ASP A 123 -6.78 3.36 -6.73
C ASP A 123 -6.22 3.24 -8.15
N GLU A 124 -7.12 3.12 -9.12
CA GLU A 124 -6.78 3.00 -10.53
C GLU A 124 -6.20 4.29 -11.15
N HIS A 125 -6.31 5.41 -10.45
CA HIS A 125 -5.71 6.68 -10.89
C HIS A 125 -4.24 6.82 -10.46
N LYS A 126 -3.73 5.85 -9.69
CA LYS A 126 -2.32 5.75 -9.25
C LYS A 126 -1.85 7.00 -8.49
N LEU A 127 -2.73 7.55 -7.67
CA LEU A 127 -2.49 8.78 -6.92
C LEU A 127 -1.89 8.51 -5.56
N ILE A 128 -2.38 7.48 -4.88
CA ILE A 128 -2.02 7.16 -3.50
C ILE A 128 -1.39 5.79 -3.44
N LEU A 129 -0.20 5.74 -2.88
CA LEU A 129 0.50 4.49 -2.67
C LEU A 129 -0.16 3.68 -1.54
N ASN A 130 -0.45 2.42 -1.83
CA ASN A 130 -0.59 1.41 -0.80
C ASN A 130 0.79 1.01 -0.26
N GLY A 131 1.81 1.04 -1.11
CA GLY A 131 3.20 0.90 -0.74
C GLY A 131 4.13 0.62 -1.91
N ALA A 132 5.43 0.70 -1.64
CA ALA A 132 6.51 0.40 -2.56
C ALA A 132 7.52 -0.56 -1.90
N GLY A 133 7.04 -1.72 -1.47
CA GLY A 133 7.79 -2.57 -0.56
C GLY A 133 7.88 -1.98 0.84
N GLY A 134 8.65 -2.60 1.73
CA GLY A 134 8.66 -2.17 3.10
C GLY A 134 9.92 -2.51 3.88
N THR A 135 9.87 -2.21 5.18
CA THR A 135 10.91 -2.47 6.15
C THR A 135 10.31 -2.92 7.49
N LEU A 136 11.14 -3.29 8.43
CA LEU A 136 10.77 -3.55 9.82
C LEU A 136 11.38 -2.49 10.74
N ASN A 137 10.72 -2.21 11.85
CA ASN A 137 11.38 -1.55 12.95
C ASN A 137 11.98 -2.57 13.95
N TYR A 138 12.77 -2.10 14.90
CA TYR A 138 13.40 -2.94 15.94
C TYR A 138 12.39 -3.65 16.87
N ARG A 139 11.11 -3.32 16.77
CA ARG A 139 10.02 -4.03 17.47
C ARG A 139 9.38 -5.12 16.61
N GLY A 140 9.80 -5.25 15.35
CA GLY A 140 9.27 -6.21 14.39
C GLY A 140 8.00 -5.77 13.67
N TYR A 141 7.55 -4.52 13.84
CA TYR A 141 6.42 -4.00 13.06
C TYR A 141 6.84 -3.73 11.62
N ALA A 142 6.06 -4.26 10.69
CA ALA A 142 6.20 -4.00 9.27
C ALA A 142 5.71 -2.57 8.94
N LEU A 143 6.44 -1.90 8.05
CA LEU A 143 6.22 -0.53 7.63
C LEU A 143 6.38 -0.49 6.11
N ASP A 144 5.31 -0.17 5.40
CA ASP A 144 5.34 -0.05 3.94
C ASP A 144 5.81 1.35 3.54
N TRP A 145 6.78 1.41 2.63
CA TRP A 145 7.28 2.69 2.12
C TRP A 145 6.22 3.38 1.26
N GLY A 146 5.99 4.65 1.54
CA GLY A 146 5.00 5.45 0.84
C GLY A 146 3.54 5.12 1.21
N PHE A 147 3.28 4.30 2.25
CA PHE A 147 1.92 3.98 2.66
C PHE A 147 1.09 5.24 2.91
N ASP A 148 -0.07 5.33 2.24
CA ASP A 148 -1.00 6.46 2.31
C ASP A 148 -0.41 7.80 1.85
N ALA A 149 0.72 7.76 1.13
CA ALA A 149 1.34 8.95 0.58
C ALA A 149 0.95 9.14 -0.89
N PRO A 150 0.78 10.39 -1.33
CA PRO A 150 0.69 10.69 -2.75
C PRO A 150 1.99 10.30 -3.44
N TYR A 151 1.87 9.57 -4.55
CA TYR A 151 3.02 9.04 -5.26
C TYR A 151 4.04 10.12 -5.66
N GLU A 152 3.56 11.26 -6.12
CA GLU A 152 4.41 12.38 -6.58
C GLU A 152 5.34 12.94 -5.52
N PHE A 153 4.99 12.76 -4.25
CA PHE A 153 5.75 13.31 -3.12
C PHE A 153 6.40 12.22 -2.27
N ALA A 154 6.24 10.97 -2.65
CA ALA A 154 6.82 9.86 -1.91
C ALA A 154 8.31 9.74 -2.22
N ALA A 155 9.15 9.99 -1.21
CA ALA A 155 10.56 9.63 -1.27
C ALA A 155 10.69 8.12 -1.09
N LEU A 156 10.83 7.39 -2.20
CA LEU A 156 10.93 5.94 -2.19
C LEU A 156 12.40 5.50 -2.17
N PRO A 157 12.77 4.53 -1.34
CA PRO A 157 14.12 3.95 -1.37
C PRO A 157 14.29 3.09 -2.63
N HIS A 158 15.53 2.96 -3.09
CA HIS A 158 15.84 2.04 -4.18
C HIS A 158 15.78 0.58 -3.71
N GLU A 159 16.29 0.30 -2.52
CA GLU A 159 16.28 -1.03 -1.89
C GLU A 159 15.30 -1.07 -0.72
N VAL A 160 14.60 -2.20 -0.60
CA VAL A 160 13.63 -2.44 0.47
C VAL A 160 13.89 -3.78 1.13
N LEU A 161 13.41 -3.95 2.37
CA LEU A 161 13.55 -5.24 3.06
C LEU A 161 12.67 -6.31 2.41
N TYR A 162 11.47 -5.96 2.01
CA TYR A 162 10.52 -6.89 1.39
C TYR A 162 9.69 -6.21 0.30
N PRO A 163 9.32 -6.95 -0.76
CA PRO A 163 8.31 -6.51 -1.71
C PRO A 163 6.93 -6.74 -1.10
N MET A 164 5.93 -5.94 -1.44
CA MET A 164 4.55 -6.19 -1.00
C MET A 164 3.98 -7.47 -1.62
N GLY A 165 3.15 -8.19 -0.88
CA GLY A 165 2.51 -9.43 -1.32
C GLY A 165 1.72 -9.30 -2.61
N CYS A 166 1.13 -8.13 -2.83
CA CYS A 166 0.46 -7.78 -4.07
C CYS A 166 1.45 -7.11 -5.03
N GLY A 167 2.00 -7.84 -6.01
CA GLY A 167 2.87 -7.28 -7.05
C GLY A 167 4.37 -7.56 -6.87
N MET A 168 4.75 -8.63 -6.19
CA MET A 168 6.16 -9.03 -6.10
C MET A 168 6.57 -9.97 -7.23
N VAL A 169 7.80 -9.79 -7.72
CA VAL A 169 8.40 -10.62 -8.76
C VAL A 169 9.76 -11.13 -8.27
N VAL A 170 9.98 -12.45 -8.33
CA VAL A 170 11.14 -13.12 -7.72
C VAL A 170 11.81 -14.02 -8.76
N ARG A 171 13.13 -14.01 -8.80
CA ARG A 171 13.91 -14.94 -9.62
C ARG A 171 13.70 -16.38 -9.13
N ARG A 172 13.42 -17.35 -10.03
CA ARG A 172 13.18 -18.75 -9.66
C ARG A 172 14.30 -19.33 -8.80
N THR A 173 15.55 -19.15 -9.17
CA THR A 173 16.69 -19.69 -8.42
C THR A 173 16.75 -19.20 -6.99
N VAL A 174 16.35 -17.96 -6.76
CA VAL A 174 16.23 -17.38 -5.40
C VAL A 174 15.01 -17.99 -4.70
N MET A 175 13.87 -18.09 -5.39
CA MET A 175 12.65 -18.68 -4.79
C MET A 175 12.87 -20.12 -4.34
N GLU A 176 13.56 -20.94 -5.16
CA GLU A 176 13.92 -22.32 -4.81
C GLU A 176 14.86 -22.41 -3.60
N ALA A 177 15.80 -21.47 -3.46
CA ALA A 177 16.70 -21.41 -2.31
C ALA A 177 15.97 -21.05 -1.00
N ILE A 178 14.89 -20.26 -1.08
CA ILE A 178 14.17 -19.77 0.10
C ILE A 178 12.89 -20.55 0.45
N ALA A 179 12.35 -21.32 -0.46
CA ALA A 179 11.14 -22.12 -0.27
C ALA A 179 11.40 -23.32 0.69
N PRO A 180 10.34 -23.93 1.24
CA PRO A 180 8.97 -23.44 1.24
C PRO A 180 8.75 -22.24 2.17
N LEU A 181 7.71 -21.43 1.90
CA LEU A 181 7.23 -20.40 2.82
C LEU A 181 6.66 -21.05 4.08
N ASP A 182 6.68 -20.34 5.20
CA ASP A 182 6.18 -20.83 6.48
C ASP A 182 4.65 -20.83 6.51
N GLU A 183 4.02 -22.00 6.32
CA GLU A 183 2.57 -22.15 6.26
C GLU A 183 1.85 -21.82 7.59
N ALA A 184 2.59 -21.65 8.69
CA ALA A 184 2.02 -21.11 9.91
C ALA A 184 1.75 -19.59 9.83
N VAL A 185 2.27 -18.91 8.81
CA VAL A 185 1.96 -17.53 8.47
C VAL A 185 0.77 -17.53 7.49
N THR A 186 -0.43 -17.53 8.05
CA THR A 186 -1.66 -17.72 7.27
C THR A 186 -2.11 -16.49 6.50
N ASN A 187 -1.76 -15.29 6.96
CA ASN A 187 -2.01 -14.01 6.29
C ASN A 187 -1.20 -12.91 6.99
N TYR A 188 -0.73 -11.91 6.24
CA TYR A 188 0.19 -10.85 6.69
C TYR A 188 1.56 -11.38 7.14
N TYR A 189 2.63 -10.63 6.86
CA TYR A 189 4.04 -10.99 7.15
C TYR A 189 4.64 -12.12 6.31
N ASP A 190 3.93 -12.73 5.42
CA ASP A 190 4.45 -13.73 4.48
C ASP A 190 5.38 -13.09 3.44
N ASP A 191 5.08 -11.88 3.00
CA ASP A 191 5.90 -11.01 2.17
C ASP A 191 7.14 -10.49 2.92
N VAL A 192 6.97 -10.10 4.19
CA VAL A 192 8.08 -9.73 5.08
C VAL A 192 9.06 -10.89 5.23
N GLU A 193 8.54 -12.10 5.45
CA GLU A 193 9.37 -13.29 5.59
C GLU A 193 10.10 -13.64 4.29
N LEU A 194 9.40 -13.55 3.16
CA LEU A 194 9.99 -13.75 1.85
C LEU A 194 11.15 -12.78 1.64
N GLY A 195 10.96 -11.50 1.87
CA GLY A 195 12.01 -10.49 1.73
C GLY A 195 13.23 -10.76 2.62
N ILE A 196 13.02 -11.09 3.90
CA ILE A 196 14.10 -11.48 4.82
C ILE A 196 14.89 -12.66 4.26
N ARG A 197 14.23 -13.67 3.72
CA ARG A 197 14.90 -14.86 3.17
C ARG A 197 15.63 -14.55 1.85
N VAL A 198 15.10 -13.66 1.00
CA VAL A 198 15.81 -13.17 -0.20
C VAL A 198 17.13 -12.52 0.20
N TRP A 199 17.14 -11.59 1.17
CA TRP A 199 18.37 -11.00 1.69
C TRP A 199 19.30 -12.04 2.30
N ALA A 200 18.75 -13.00 3.04
CA ALA A 200 19.54 -14.06 3.66
C ALA A 200 20.20 -15.00 2.64
N SER A 201 19.61 -15.19 1.48
CA SER A 201 20.22 -15.96 0.37
C SER A 201 21.39 -15.22 -0.31
N GLY A 202 21.57 -13.93 -0.01
CA GLY A 202 22.60 -13.09 -0.62
C GLY A 202 22.12 -12.24 -1.77
N ALA A 203 20.85 -12.41 -2.19
CA ALA A 203 20.23 -11.59 -3.21
C ALA A 203 19.62 -10.31 -2.63
N ARG A 204 19.32 -9.33 -3.50
CA ARG A 204 18.79 -8.01 -3.14
C ARG A 204 17.34 -7.86 -3.55
N VAL A 205 16.63 -6.96 -2.86
CA VAL A 205 15.25 -6.57 -3.20
C VAL A 205 15.23 -5.08 -3.55
N VAL A 206 14.74 -4.75 -4.74
CA VAL A 206 14.66 -3.36 -5.22
C VAL A 206 13.23 -2.98 -5.59
N VAL A 207 12.95 -1.68 -5.53
CA VAL A 207 11.71 -1.09 -6.05
C VAL A 207 11.87 -0.86 -7.55
N CYS A 208 10.86 -1.26 -8.34
CA CYS A 208 10.75 -0.90 -9.75
C CYS A 208 9.70 0.22 -9.90
N PRO A 209 10.11 1.47 -10.14
CA PRO A 209 9.17 2.59 -10.21
C PRO A 209 8.20 2.55 -11.40
N THR A 210 8.48 1.70 -12.38
CA THR A 210 7.65 1.56 -13.60
C THR A 210 6.78 0.30 -13.59
N ALA A 211 6.93 -0.58 -12.60
CA ALA A 211 6.09 -1.75 -12.41
C ALA A 211 4.94 -1.42 -11.44
N TRP A 212 3.69 -1.40 -11.91
CA TRP A 212 2.55 -0.89 -11.15
C TRP A 212 1.45 -1.91 -10.97
N VAL A 213 0.82 -1.88 -9.80
CA VAL A 213 -0.36 -2.70 -9.46
C VAL A 213 -1.36 -1.82 -8.70
N ASP A 214 -2.61 -1.82 -9.11
CA ASP A 214 -3.69 -1.23 -8.32
C ASP A 214 -4.25 -2.31 -7.38
N HIS A 215 -4.46 -1.99 -6.12
CA HIS A 215 -4.93 -2.93 -5.12
C HIS A 215 -6.31 -2.51 -4.62
N GLY A 216 -7.31 -3.30 -4.98
CA GLY A 216 -8.70 -3.03 -4.63
C GLY A 216 -9.00 -3.29 -3.15
N PHE A 217 -8.30 -2.63 -2.24
CA PHE A 217 -8.30 -2.81 -0.80
C PHE A 217 -9.72 -2.88 -0.20
N GLY A 218 -10.44 -3.95 -0.54
CA GLY A 218 -11.77 -4.30 -0.07
C GLY A 218 -11.74 -5.27 1.09
N GLY A 219 -10.79 -5.10 2.00
CA GLY A 219 -10.43 -6.03 3.06
C GLY A 219 -11.61 -6.77 3.68
N SER A 220 -11.51 -8.08 3.72
CA SER A 220 -12.45 -9.05 4.26
C SER A 220 -12.68 -8.99 5.79
N ASP A 221 -12.15 -7.98 6.49
CA ASP A 221 -12.32 -7.80 7.93
C ASP A 221 -12.84 -6.41 8.28
N PRO A 222 -14.18 -6.21 8.29
CA PRO A 222 -14.81 -4.91 8.60
C PRO A 222 -14.50 -4.41 10.02
N HIS A 223 -14.04 -5.26 10.92
CA HIS A 223 -13.76 -4.87 12.32
C HIS A 223 -12.27 -4.83 12.68
N GLY A 224 -11.37 -5.19 11.78
CA GLY A 224 -9.91 -5.12 11.96
C GLY A 224 -9.32 -5.97 13.09
N ARG A 225 -10.15 -6.66 13.91
CA ARG A 225 -9.68 -7.45 15.07
C ARG A 225 -8.94 -8.71 14.66
N HIS A 226 -9.42 -9.40 13.63
CA HIS A 226 -8.78 -10.60 13.11
C HIS A 226 -7.43 -10.25 12.46
N ARG A 227 -7.40 -9.21 11.64
CA ARG A 227 -6.17 -8.64 11.07
C ARG A 227 -5.14 -8.29 12.14
N LEU A 228 -5.55 -7.57 13.19
CA LEU A 228 -4.66 -7.22 14.29
C LEU A 228 -4.09 -8.46 14.99
N LEU A 229 -4.91 -9.49 15.22
CA LEU A 229 -4.47 -10.73 15.86
C LEU A 229 -3.44 -11.47 14.99
N LEU A 230 -3.70 -11.62 13.69
CA LEU A 230 -2.78 -12.27 12.76
C LEU A 230 -1.48 -11.47 12.63
N SER A 231 -1.56 -10.15 12.47
CA SER A 231 -0.38 -9.29 12.41
C SER A 231 0.48 -9.39 13.66
N GLU A 232 -0.11 -9.40 14.87
CA GLU A 232 0.64 -9.59 16.11
C GLU A 232 1.24 -11.00 16.24
N ARG A 233 0.51 -12.05 15.85
CA ARG A 233 1.03 -13.43 15.83
C ARG A 233 2.28 -13.53 14.95
N HIS A 234 2.18 -13.02 13.74
CA HIS A 234 3.22 -13.19 12.74
C HIS A 234 4.39 -12.22 12.98
N ARG A 235 4.17 -11.03 13.53
CA ARG A 235 5.20 -10.13 14.03
C ARG A 235 6.10 -10.82 15.08
N ILE A 236 5.47 -11.42 16.10
CA ILE A 236 6.18 -12.14 17.14
C ILE A 236 6.92 -13.33 16.54
N ARG A 237 6.27 -14.13 15.68
CA ARG A 237 6.87 -15.28 15.01
C ARG A 237 8.09 -14.88 14.18
N THR A 238 8.01 -13.79 13.43
CA THR A 238 9.12 -13.26 12.62
C THR A 238 10.29 -12.85 13.50
N ALA A 239 10.04 -12.15 14.61
CA ALA A 239 11.10 -11.79 15.55
C ALA A 239 11.77 -13.03 16.17
N LEU A 240 11.00 -14.03 16.60
CA LEU A 240 11.51 -15.28 17.14
C LEU A 240 12.36 -16.06 16.12
N LYS A 241 11.98 -16.04 14.85
CA LYS A 241 12.73 -16.72 13.78
C LYS A 241 14.02 -16.02 13.38
N TYR A 242 14.00 -14.71 13.24
CA TYR A 242 15.03 -14.00 12.50
C TYR A 242 15.83 -12.98 13.30
N PHE A 243 15.34 -12.48 14.44
CA PHE A 243 16.08 -11.48 15.19
C PHE A 243 17.37 -12.08 15.83
N PRO A 244 18.49 -11.33 15.83
CA PRO A 244 19.73 -11.79 16.45
C PRO A 244 19.51 -12.04 17.95
N ALA A 245 20.21 -13.04 18.52
CA ALA A 245 20.05 -13.41 19.92
C ALA A 245 20.31 -12.24 20.88
N ALA A 246 21.30 -11.41 20.56
CA ALA A 246 21.64 -10.22 21.36
C ALA A 246 20.48 -9.19 21.40
N HIS A 247 19.64 -9.13 20.38
CA HIS A 247 18.49 -8.25 20.33
C HIS A 247 17.21 -8.90 20.89
N LEU A 248 17.11 -10.21 20.78
CA LEU A 248 15.91 -10.96 21.16
C LEU A 248 15.61 -10.85 22.66
N VAL A 249 16.61 -10.90 23.53
CA VAL A 249 16.43 -10.79 24.99
C VAL A 249 15.90 -9.40 25.40
N PRO A 250 16.51 -8.28 25.02
CA PRO A 250 15.96 -6.96 25.27
C PRO A 250 14.57 -6.76 24.66
N TRP A 251 14.32 -7.33 23.48
CA TRP A 251 13.03 -7.28 22.81
C TRP A 251 11.97 -8.02 23.63
N LEU A 252 12.25 -9.24 24.12
CA LEU A 252 11.34 -10.00 25.00
C LEU A 252 10.99 -9.23 26.28
N VAL A 253 12.01 -8.67 26.97
CA VAL A 253 11.79 -7.86 28.18
C VAL A 253 10.83 -6.70 27.87
N ARG A 254 11.01 -6.04 26.73
CA ARG A 254 10.14 -4.93 26.31
C ARG A 254 8.73 -5.40 25.98
N GLU A 255 8.56 -6.52 25.31
CA GLU A 255 7.25 -7.13 25.01
C GLU A 255 6.48 -7.47 26.30
N PHE A 256 7.16 -8.05 27.31
CA PHE A 256 6.52 -8.35 28.59
C PHE A 256 6.11 -7.10 29.35
N ARG A 257 6.94 -6.04 29.34
CA ARG A 257 6.56 -4.73 29.93
C ARG A 257 5.36 -4.12 29.18
N LEU A 258 5.28 -4.25 27.88
CA LEU A 258 4.13 -3.79 27.10
C LEU A 258 2.88 -4.60 27.45
N LEU A 259 2.98 -5.91 27.62
CA LEU A 259 1.87 -6.75 28.06
C LEU A 259 1.34 -6.32 29.43
N ASP A 260 2.24 -6.00 30.36
CA ASP A 260 1.82 -5.50 31.68
C ASP A 260 1.16 -4.13 31.59
N TYR A 261 1.69 -3.21 30.80
CA TYR A 261 1.09 -1.91 30.52
C TYR A 261 -0.32 -2.03 29.91
N LEU A 262 -0.49 -2.91 28.93
CA LEU A 262 -1.78 -3.18 28.28
C LEU A 262 -2.75 -3.90 29.22
N ARG A 263 -2.22 -4.69 30.16
CA ARG A 263 -2.99 -5.29 31.25
C ARG A 263 -3.69 -4.23 32.11
N VAL A 264 -3.00 -3.20 32.48
CA VAL A 264 -3.54 -2.11 33.30
C VAL A 264 -4.65 -1.34 32.56
N ARG A 265 -4.58 -1.27 31.23
CA ARG A 265 -5.55 -0.54 30.39
C ARG A 265 -6.68 -1.39 29.77
N GLY A 266 -6.85 -2.65 30.17
CA GLY A 266 -7.95 -3.50 29.71
C GLY A 266 -7.83 -3.96 28.22
N ARG A 267 -6.73 -3.67 27.52
CA ARG A 267 -6.53 -4.00 26.10
C ARG A 267 -5.72 -5.29 25.87
N ARG A 268 -5.99 -6.34 26.64
CA ARG A 268 -5.15 -7.54 26.76
C ARG A 268 -5.34 -8.62 25.68
N ALA A 269 -6.55 -8.78 25.16
CA ALA A 269 -6.96 -10.02 24.52
C ALA A 269 -6.07 -10.40 23.31
N ILE A 270 -5.74 -9.44 22.42
CA ILE A 270 -5.00 -9.71 21.19
C ILE A 270 -3.53 -10.09 21.46
N PRO A 271 -2.73 -9.31 22.22
CA PRO A 271 -1.33 -9.66 22.47
C PRO A 271 -1.17 -10.99 23.21
N PHE A 272 -2.04 -11.28 24.20
CA PHE A 272 -2.00 -12.57 24.91
C PHE A 272 -2.33 -13.75 24.00
N ALA A 273 -3.36 -13.63 23.15
CA ALA A 273 -3.70 -14.67 22.20
C ALA A 273 -2.56 -14.91 21.18
N ALA A 274 -1.91 -13.83 20.73
CA ALA A 274 -0.76 -13.90 19.84
C ALA A 274 0.43 -14.62 20.49
N TRP A 275 0.75 -14.30 21.74
CA TRP A 275 1.82 -14.98 22.49
C TRP A 275 1.49 -16.43 22.78
N ALA A 276 0.27 -16.75 23.24
CA ALA A 276 -0.15 -18.12 23.49
C ALA A 276 -0.05 -18.99 22.25
N TRP A 277 -0.41 -18.44 21.08
CA TRP A 277 -0.25 -19.12 19.81
C TRP A 277 1.23 -19.36 19.47
N ASN A 278 2.10 -18.37 19.63
CA ASN A 278 3.54 -18.50 19.35
C ASN A 278 4.22 -19.52 20.28
N LEU A 279 3.83 -19.58 21.56
CA LEU A 279 4.36 -20.58 22.48
C LEU A 279 4.00 -22.02 22.06
N ARG A 280 2.76 -22.24 21.59
CA ARG A 280 2.34 -23.54 21.03
C ARG A 280 3.10 -23.93 19.76
N HIS A 281 3.55 -22.97 18.98
CA HIS A 281 4.27 -23.16 17.72
C HIS A 281 5.77 -22.87 17.81
N LEU A 282 6.33 -22.81 19.02
CA LEU A 282 7.71 -22.41 19.25
C LEU A 282 8.72 -23.36 18.61
N SER A 283 8.44 -24.68 18.66
CA SER A 283 9.32 -25.70 18.06
C SER A 283 9.50 -25.50 16.56
N SER A 284 8.41 -25.22 15.83
CA SER A 284 8.47 -24.95 14.39
C SER A 284 9.19 -23.62 14.07
N ALA A 285 8.96 -22.59 14.86
CA ALA A 285 9.70 -21.32 14.72
C ALA A 285 11.19 -21.52 14.96
N TRP A 286 11.57 -22.35 15.95
CA TRP A 286 12.96 -22.64 16.28
C TRP A 286 13.66 -23.48 15.20
N ALA A 287 12.96 -24.42 14.56
CA ALA A 287 13.48 -25.16 13.42
C ALA A 287 13.84 -24.23 12.25
N ILE A 288 12.95 -23.27 11.93
CA ILE A 288 13.22 -22.23 10.91
C ILE A 288 14.38 -21.35 11.34
N ARG A 289 14.44 -20.91 12.62
CA ARG A 289 15.54 -20.12 13.16
C ARG A 289 16.89 -20.80 12.96
N ARG A 290 16.99 -22.10 13.18
CA ARG A 290 18.25 -22.86 12.98
C ARG A 290 18.68 -22.81 11.51
N ARG A 291 17.75 -22.98 10.57
CA ARG A 291 18.05 -22.91 9.12
C ARG A 291 18.53 -21.52 8.73
N TRP A 292 17.97 -20.47 9.31
CA TRP A 292 18.23 -19.09 8.95
C TRP A 292 19.03 -18.29 10.01
N ALA A 293 19.87 -18.98 10.79
CA ALA A 293 20.56 -18.40 11.94
C ALA A 293 21.42 -17.14 11.61
N GLN A 294 21.89 -16.99 10.38
CA GLN A 294 22.71 -15.88 9.93
C GLN A 294 21.93 -14.83 9.12
N ALA A 295 20.64 -15.04 8.91
CA ALA A 295 19.80 -14.13 8.09
C ALA A 295 19.91 -12.66 8.54
N HIS A 296 19.92 -12.40 9.85
CA HIS A 296 20.01 -11.06 10.42
C HIS A 296 21.19 -10.24 9.93
N ARG A 297 22.31 -10.85 9.57
CA ARG A 297 23.52 -10.13 9.09
C ARG A 297 23.25 -9.34 7.81
N ARG A 298 22.31 -9.82 6.98
CA ARG A 298 21.98 -9.22 5.69
C ARG A 298 20.84 -8.23 5.78
N PHE A 299 19.78 -8.51 6.56
CA PHE A 299 18.60 -7.65 6.59
C PHE A 299 18.62 -6.61 7.74
N TRP A 300 19.44 -6.82 8.78
CA TRP A 300 19.47 -5.93 9.94
C TRP A 300 19.73 -4.45 9.63
N PRO A 301 20.55 -4.10 8.62
CA PRO A 301 20.73 -2.70 8.21
C PRO A 301 19.45 -1.99 7.74
N PHE A 302 18.44 -2.73 7.32
CA PHE A 302 17.16 -2.16 6.89
C PHE A 302 16.22 -1.83 8.05
N LEU A 303 16.49 -2.29 9.28
CA LEU A 303 15.61 -2.04 10.40
C LEU A 303 15.68 -0.59 10.87
N LEU A 304 14.51 0.01 11.01
CA LEU A 304 14.36 1.36 11.53
C LEU A 304 14.35 1.36 13.06
N PRO A 305 15.00 2.34 13.72
CA PRO A 305 14.84 2.58 15.15
C PRO A 305 13.36 2.74 15.52
N ALA A 306 12.96 2.24 16.70
CA ALA A 306 11.57 2.27 17.13
C ALA A 306 10.97 3.69 17.24
N TRP A 307 11.81 4.73 17.43
CA TRP A 307 11.39 6.14 17.47
C TRP A 307 11.23 6.78 16.08
N ARG A 308 11.70 6.13 15.02
CA ARG A 308 11.46 6.54 13.62
C ARG A 308 10.17 5.95 13.06
N LEU A 309 9.32 5.34 13.90
CA LEU A 309 7.93 5.18 13.50
C LEU A 309 7.46 6.58 13.12
N PRO A 310 6.95 6.77 11.91
CA PRO A 310 6.18 7.98 11.64
C PRO A 310 5.22 8.09 12.83
N ALA A 311 5.21 9.25 13.48
CA ALA A 311 4.17 9.56 14.45
C ALA A 311 2.88 9.05 13.82
N ARG A 312 2.03 8.35 14.57
CA ARG A 312 0.73 7.94 14.02
C ARG A 312 0.13 9.22 13.49
N ARG A 313 0.32 9.45 12.18
CA ARG A 313 -0.36 10.52 11.50
C ARG A 313 -1.82 10.22 11.72
N ALA A 314 -2.55 11.16 12.30
CA ALA A 314 -4.00 11.03 12.31
C ALA A 314 -4.38 10.86 10.86
N VAL A 315 -4.80 9.64 10.50
CA VAL A 315 -5.09 9.31 9.12
C VAL A 315 -6.25 10.19 8.71
N PRO A 316 -6.12 11.02 7.67
CA PRO A 316 -7.25 11.75 7.13
C PRO A 316 -8.41 10.81 6.90
N ASN A 317 -9.63 11.29 7.09
CA ASN A 317 -10.81 10.44 7.11
C ASN A 317 -10.98 9.69 5.77
N ARG A 318 -10.68 8.39 5.75
CA ARG A 318 -10.85 7.50 4.57
C ARG A 318 -12.30 7.13 4.29
N ALA A 319 -13.26 7.66 5.06
CA ALA A 319 -14.69 7.47 4.80
C ALA A 319 -15.16 8.18 3.52
N PHE A 320 -14.33 9.06 2.96
CA PHE A 320 -14.61 9.65 1.66
C PHE A 320 -14.44 8.58 0.57
N ARG A 321 -15.53 8.30 -0.14
CA ARG A 321 -15.51 7.52 -1.38
C ARG A 321 -15.63 8.51 -2.53
N PRO A 322 -14.53 8.91 -3.14
CA PRO A 322 -14.58 9.88 -4.23
C PRO A 322 -15.36 9.30 -5.40
N ASP A 323 -16.24 10.10 -5.95
CA ASP A 323 -16.92 9.81 -7.21
C ASP A 323 -16.56 10.91 -8.21
N PRO A 324 -15.57 10.69 -9.09
CA PRO A 324 -15.17 11.68 -10.08
C PRO A 324 -16.31 12.04 -11.04
N ALA A 325 -17.33 11.19 -11.21
CA ALA A 325 -18.48 11.48 -12.05
C ALA A 325 -19.42 12.52 -11.42
N ALA A 326 -19.46 12.60 -10.08
CA ALA A 326 -20.25 13.57 -9.34
C ALA A 326 -19.55 14.94 -9.19
N ALA A 327 -18.27 15.07 -9.62
CA ALA A 327 -17.50 16.30 -9.46
C ALA A 327 -18.08 17.47 -10.28
N GLY A 328 -18.17 18.65 -9.66
CA GLY A 328 -18.60 19.90 -10.28
C GLY A 328 -17.42 20.90 -10.40
N PRO A 329 -17.65 22.10 -10.97
CA PRO A 329 -16.62 23.10 -11.15
C PRO A 329 -16.26 23.86 -9.87
N ARG A 330 -16.99 23.63 -8.78
CA ARG A 330 -16.77 24.25 -7.48
C ARG A 330 -16.69 23.19 -6.41
N LEU A 331 -15.63 23.24 -5.64
CA LEU A 331 -15.46 22.49 -4.41
C LEU A 331 -15.91 23.36 -3.25
N ARG A 332 -17.00 22.97 -2.57
CA ARG A 332 -17.45 23.60 -1.31
C ARG A 332 -17.06 22.68 -0.17
N LEU A 333 -16.47 23.22 0.87
CA LEU A 333 -15.93 22.47 2.00
C LEU A 333 -16.75 22.69 3.29
N ASP A 334 -18.05 22.95 3.11
CA ASP A 334 -19.02 23.26 4.15
C ASP A 334 -19.69 22.02 4.80
N GLY A 335 -19.14 20.85 4.60
CA GLY A 335 -19.41 19.69 5.45
C GLY A 335 -20.34 18.61 4.91
N THR A 336 -21.19 18.85 3.93
CA THR A 336 -22.20 17.86 3.50
C THR A 336 -22.22 17.54 2.01
N ALA A 337 -22.00 18.51 1.15
CA ALA A 337 -22.23 18.36 -0.29
C ALA A 337 -21.04 17.80 -1.08
N ASP A 338 -19.82 17.88 -0.56
CA ASP A 338 -18.60 17.70 -1.34
C ASP A 338 -17.84 16.40 -1.06
N ALA A 339 -18.38 15.55 -0.19
CA ALA A 339 -17.70 14.30 0.17
C ALA A 339 -17.36 13.41 -1.05
N ALA A 340 -18.19 13.46 -2.09
CA ALA A 340 -17.97 12.72 -3.34
C ALA A 340 -16.80 13.29 -4.18
N GLN A 341 -16.41 14.55 -3.97
CA GLN A 341 -15.31 15.20 -4.68
C GLN A 341 -13.97 15.08 -3.94
N LEU A 342 -14.00 14.79 -2.62
CA LEU A 342 -12.79 14.70 -1.82
C LEU A 342 -12.12 13.34 -2.02
N ASN A 343 -10.84 13.34 -2.31
CA ASN A 343 -10.07 12.12 -2.48
C ASN A 343 -9.31 11.78 -1.18
N PHE A 344 -8.19 12.44 -0.92
CA PHE A 344 -7.40 12.17 0.28
C PHE A 344 -6.92 13.46 0.97
N GLY A 345 -6.40 13.31 2.17
CA GLY A 345 -5.76 14.41 2.89
C GLY A 345 -6.74 15.35 3.61
N TRP A 346 -8.04 15.05 3.65
CA TRP A 346 -9.05 15.90 4.26
C TRP A 346 -9.52 15.38 5.61
N TYR A 347 -9.69 16.28 6.56
CA TYR A 347 -10.28 16.00 7.87
C TYR A 347 -11.79 16.28 7.87
N ALA A 348 -12.46 16.01 8.98
CA ALA A 348 -13.87 16.37 9.16
C ALA A 348 -14.07 17.90 9.01
N ALA A 349 -15.26 18.30 8.57
CA ALA A 349 -15.58 19.72 8.49
C ALA A 349 -15.55 20.35 9.87
N GLU A 350 -15.01 21.55 9.94
CA GLU A 350 -14.96 22.41 11.12
C GLU A 350 -15.64 23.74 10.81
N HIS A 351 -16.00 24.48 11.83
CA HIS A 351 -16.67 25.77 11.71
C HIS A 351 -16.01 26.80 12.61
N ASP A 352 -15.84 28.02 12.11
CA ASP A 352 -15.50 29.17 12.93
C ASP A 352 -16.53 30.29 12.73
N SER A 353 -16.29 31.46 13.32
CA SER A 353 -17.20 32.61 13.22
C SER A 353 -17.38 33.18 11.82
N THR A 354 -16.59 32.73 10.85
CA THR A 354 -16.53 33.32 9.51
C THR A 354 -16.88 32.34 8.40
N ASN A 355 -16.40 31.10 8.49
CA ASN A 355 -16.57 30.10 7.45
C ASN A 355 -16.75 28.68 8.00
N ASP A 356 -17.49 27.86 7.27
CA ASP A 356 -17.36 26.41 7.32
C ASP A 356 -16.17 26.00 6.45
N PHE A 357 -15.32 25.12 6.94
CA PHE A 357 -14.09 24.75 6.27
C PHE A 357 -13.69 23.30 6.56
N ARG A 358 -12.76 22.78 5.74
CA ARG A 358 -12.09 21.51 6.03
C ARG A 358 -10.60 21.74 6.19
N PRO A 359 -10.02 21.34 7.32
CA PRO A 359 -8.59 21.21 7.43
C PRO A 359 -8.09 20.15 6.45
N CYS A 360 -6.94 20.39 5.83
CA CYS A 360 -6.26 19.38 5.02
C CYS A 360 -4.89 19.03 5.63
N ALA A 361 -4.39 17.83 5.32
CA ALA A 361 -3.03 17.43 5.59
C ALA A 361 -2.03 18.25 4.72
N ALA A 362 -0.74 18.06 4.91
CA ALA A 362 0.29 18.72 4.08
C ALA A 362 0.09 18.47 2.58
N VAL A 363 -0.55 17.36 2.24
CA VAL A 363 -0.97 17.07 0.87
C VAL A 363 -2.42 16.60 0.90
N ALA A 364 -3.26 17.20 0.06
CA ALA A 364 -4.65 16.84 -0.09
C ALA A 364 -5.07 16.92 -1.56
N SER A 365 -6.03 16.10 -1.98
CA SER A 365 -6.57 16.18 -3.33
C SER A 365 -8.09 16.08 -3.38
N ALA A 366 -8.65 16.66 -4.44
CA ALA A 366 -10.08 16.62 -4.73
C ALA A 366 -10.32 16.58 -6.24
N PHE A 367 -11.48 16.08 -6.65
CA PHE A 367 -11.89 16.04 -8.05
C PHE A 367 -12.75 17.25 -8.43
N VAL A 368 -12.49 17.79 -9.62
CA VAL A 368 -13.24 18.90 -10.21
C VAL A 368 -13.58 18.57 -11.65
N ARG A 369 -14.81 18.79 -12.04
CA ARG A 369 -15.26 18.64 -13.45
C ARG A 369 -15.69 19.98 -14.01
N LEU A 370 -15.06 20.38 -15.11
CA LEU A 370 -15.36 21.62 -15.82
C LEU A 370 -16.23 21.31 -17.03
N ALA A 371 -17.45 21.84 -17.07
CA ALA A 371 -18.33 21.75 -18.22
C ALA A 371 -17.91 22.70 -19.37
N SER A 372 -17.16 23.77 -19.03
CA SER A 372 -16.59 24.74 -19.96
C SER A 372 -15.17 25.11 -19.52
N PRO A 373 -14.33 25.69 -20.42
CA PRO A 373 -13.00 26.13 -20.04
C PRO A 373 -13.01 27.12 -18.87
N ALA A 374 -12.03 27.04 -18.01
CA ALA A 374 -11.82 27.96 -16.89
C ALA A 374 -10.58 28.81 -17.11
N GLU A 375 -10.69 30.10 -16.82
CA GLU A 375 -9.61 31.11 -16.92
C GLU A 375 -9.22 31.64 -15.55
N GLU A 376 -9.99 31.36 -14.53
CA GLU A 376 -9.76 31.81 -13.17
C GLU A 376 -10.01 30.67 -12.15
N CYS A 377 -9.13 30.57 -11.16
CA CYS A 377 -9.31 29.79 -9.96
C CYS A 377 -9.42 30.71 -8.75
N VAL A 378 -10.48 30.57 -7.98
CA VAL A 378 -10.68 31.30 -6.73
C VAL A 378 -10.50 30.33 -5.57
N VAL A 379 -9.59 30.66 -4.65
CA VAL A 379 -9.36 29.92 -3.42
C VAL A 379 -9.66 30.78 -2.20
N ILE A 380 -10.39 30.23 -1.24
CA ILE A 380 -10.63 30.85 0.07
C ILE A 380 -9.95 29.96 1.10
N TRP A 381 -8.94 30.48 1.77
CA TRP A 381 -8.02 29.72 2.56
C TRP A 381 -7.41 30.49 3.73
N ARG A 382 -6.83 29.75 4.68
CA ARG A 382 -5.94 30.26 5.72
C ARG A 382 -4.95 29.16 6.11
N GLY A 383 -3.91 29.47 6.88
CA GLY A 383 -2.97 28.50 7.39
C GLY A 383 -2.15 29.00 8.56
N SER A 384 -1.18 28.21 8.98
CA SER A 384 -0.23 28.55 10.02
C SER A 384 0.95 29.36 9.47
N ARG A 385 1.51 30.27 10.26
CA ARG A 385 2.78 30.95 9.96
C ARG A 385 3.98 30.00 9.79
N ALA A 386 3.86 28.76 10.20
CA ALA A 386 4.88 27.73 10.02
C ALA A 386 4.94 27.19 8.59
N ILE A 387 3.94 27.46 7.75
CA ILE A 387 3.90 27.01 6.36
C ILE A 387 4.62 28.06 5.50
N GLU A 388 5.73 27.69 4.88
CA GLU A 388 6.56 28.57 4.06
C GLU A 388 6.15 28.55 2.59
N GLU A 389 5.69 27.40 2.11
CA GLU A 389 5.31 27.20 0.72
C GLU A 389 4.00 26.44 0.61
N THR A 390 3.15 26.84 -0.33
CA THR A 390 1.97 26.08 -0.76
C THR A 390 1.91 26.05 -2.27
N VAL A 391 1.70 24.86 -2.84
CA VAL A 391 1.57 24.67 -4.27
C VAL A 391 0.19 24.10 -4.57
N LEU A 392 -0.50 24.70 -5.53
CA LEU A 392 -1.73 24.20 -6.12
C LEU A 392 -1.42 23.63 -7.50
N LEU A 393 -1.75 22.37 -7.72
CA LEU A 393 -1.52 21.63 -8.95
C LEU A 393 -2.86 21.18 -9.54
N VAL A 394 -3.03 21.25 -10.84
CA VAL A 394 -4.21 20.71 -11.55
C VAL A 394 -3.73 19.81 -12.68
N ARG A 395 -4.26 18.61 -12.73
CA ARG A 395 -3.95 17.64 -13.77
C ARG A 395 -5.21 16.95 -14.31
N PRO A 396 -5.23 16.47 -15.57
CA PRO A 396 -6.31 15.68 -16.08
C PRO A 396 -6.49 14.41 -15.24
N LEU A 397 -7.73 13.97 -15.06
CA LEU A 397 -8.01 12.73 -14.33
C LEU A 397 -7.37 11.54 -15.06
N GLY A 398 -6.57 10.76 -14.34
CA GLY A 398 -5.81 9.63 -14.88
C GLY A 398 -4.46 9.99 -15.52
N ASP A 399 -4.11 11.29 -15.64
CA ASP A 399 -2.79 11.76 -16.06
C ASP A 399 -1.99 12.23 -14.85
N ARG A 400 -0.68 12.03 -14.88
CA ARG A 400 0.24 12.44 -13.81
C ARG A 400 0.88 13.80 -14.08
N THR A 401 0.83 14.27 -15.31
CA THR A 401 1.46 15.53 -15.70
C THR A 401 0.53 16.69 -15.36
N PRO A 402 0.94 17.62 -14.47
CA PRO A 402 0.17 18.83 -14.23
C PRO A 402 0.06 19.65 -15.50
N ILE A 403 -1.14 20.08 -15.84
CA ILE A 403 -1.37 21.02 -16.94
C ILE A 403 -1.39 22.48 -16.47
N TRP A 404 -1.53 22.67 -15.15
CA TRP A 404 -1.45 23.97 -14.52
C TRP A 404 -0.96 23.83 -13.08
N GLN A 405 -0.06 24.72 -12.68
CA GLN A 405 0.41 24.79 -11.31
C GLN A 405 0.72 26.24 -10.93
N THR A 406 0.57 26.55 -9.67
CA THR A 406 0.95 27.85 -9.11
C THR A 406 1.42 27.71 -7.67
N ALA A 407 2.45 28.46 -7.31
CA ALA A 407 2.82 28.64 -5.91
C ALA A 407 1.90 29.71 -5.32
N LEU A 408 1.31 29.41 -4.17
CA LEU A 408 0.62 30.39 -3.35
C LEU A 408 1.66 31.03 -2.42
N ALA A 409 1.53 32.33 -2.14
CA ALA A 409 2.34 32.96 -1.10
C ALA A 409 2.11 32.24 0.24
N PRO A 410 2.99 32.40 1.25
CA PRO A 410 2.75 31.83 2.58
C PRO A 410 1.32 32.10 3.02
N PRO A 411 0.62 31.10 3.59
CA PRO A 411 -0.80 31.23 3.89
C PRO A 411 -1.04 32.34 4.91
N PRO A 412 -2.10 33.13 4.74
CA PRO A 412 -2.48 34.14 5.72
C PRO A 412 -2.98 33.47 7.00
N VAL A 413 -2.79 34.10 8.15
CA VAL A 413 -3.32 33.63 9.44
C VAL A 413 -4.84 33.85 9.51
N ALA A 414 -5.33 34.91 8.87
CA ALA A 414 -6.76 35.18 8.70
C ALA A 414 -7.27 34.65 7.34
N TRP A 415 -8.58 34.47 7.22
CA TRP A 415 -9.20 34.07 5.97
C TRP A 415 -8.91 35.07 4.86
N GLU A 416 -8.42 34.57 3.73
CA GLU A 416 -8.16 35.33 2.52
C GLU A 416 -8.82 34.66 1.33
N GLN A 417 -9.38 35.47 0.44
CA GLN A 417 -9.81 35.02 -0.89
C GLN A 417 -8.79 35.49 -1.91
N ARG A 418 -8.27 34.56 -2.71
CA ARG A 418 -7.33 34.87 -3.79
C ARG A 418 -7.89 34.39 -5.13
N ARG A 419 -7.65 35.22 -6.17
CA ARG A 419 -7.95 34.90 -7.56
C ARG A 419 -6.68 34.60 -8.31
N LEU A 420 -6.64 33.49 -9.00
CA LEU A 420 -5.47 32.98 -9.73
C LEU A 420 -5.84 32.79 -11.18
N ALA A 421 -5.06 33.38 -12.10
CA ALA A 421 -5.26 33.10 -13.52
C ALA A 421 -4.91 31.65 -13.85
N CYS A 422 -5.75 30.97 -14.61
CA CYS A 422 -5.51 29.65 -15.12
C CYS A 422 -6.03 29.53 -16.56
N GLN A 423 -5.64 28.48 -17.26
CA GLN A 423 -6.17 28.14 -18.58
C GLN A 423 -6.42 26.64 -18.61
N LEU A 424 -7.63 26.25 -18.24
CA LEU A 424 -8.03 24.85 -18.17
C LEU A 424 -9.15 24.58 -19.17
N PRO A 425 -8.98 23.65 -20.13
CA PRO A 425 -10.05 23.17 -21.00
C PRO A 425 -11.23 22.60 -20.21
N ALA A 426 -12.37 22.39 -20.87
CA ALA A 426 -13.42 21.56 -20.28
C ALA A 426 -12.91 20.14 -20.07
N GLY A 427 -13.24 19.51 -18.93
CA GLY A 427 -12.75 18.18 -18.60
C GLY A 427 -12.88 17.80 -17.14
N ALA A 428 -12.42 16.60 -16.81
CA ALA A 428 -12.32 16.12 -15.45
C ALA A 428 -10.88 16.24 -14.95
N TYR A 429 -10.72 16.78 -13.77
CA TYR A 429 -9.42 17.11 -13.20
C TYR A 429 -9.31 16.64 -11.78
N GLU A 430 -8.08 16.33 -11.37
CA GLU A 430 -7.68 16.27 -9.99
C GLU A 430 -6.92 17.55 -9.62
N VAL A 431 -7.28 18.10 -8.48
CA VAL A 431 -6.63 19.25 -7.88
C VAL A 431 -5.86 18.78 -6.66
N LEU A 432 -4.56 19.03 -6.64
CA LEU A 432 -3.68 18.70 -5.52
C LEU A 432 -3.24 19.98 -4.82
N LEU A 433 -3.27 19.94 -3.49
CA LEU A 433 -2.76 20.97 -2.60
C LEU A 433 -1.57 20.39 -1.84
N ARG A 434 -0.44 21.10 -1.86
CA ARG A 434 0.77 20.74 -1.12
C ARG A 434 1.24 21.90 -0.28
N SER A 435 1.51 21.67 1.00
CA SER A 435 2.06 22.65 1.93
C SER A 435 3.35 22.14 2.56
N ALA A 436 4.35 22.98 2.69
CA ALA A 436 5.62 22.65 3.32
C ALA A 436 6.16 23.84 4.14
N PRO A 437 6.73 23.59 5.33
CA PRO A 437 6.58 22.36 6.09
C PRO A 437 5.15 22.17 6.62
N ALA A 438 4.74 20.93 6.83
CA ALA A 438 3.52 20.65 7.58
C ALA A 438 3.72 20.96 9.06
N TRP A 439 2.67 21.37 9.75
CA TRP A 439 2.68 21.49 11.20
C TRP A 439 1.74 20.48 11.85
N VAL A 440 2.02 20.14 13.09
CA VAL A 440 1.18 19.19 13.85
C VAL A 440 0.42 19.98 14.88
N ASP A 441 -0.91 19.87 14.88
CA ASP A 441 -1.77 20.51 15.86
C ASP A 441 -1.69 19.81 17.23
N PRO A 442 -2.24 20.42 18.31
CA PRO A 442 -2.24 19.83 19.63
C PRO A 442 -2.91 18.45 19.71
N ASP A 443 -3.80 18.13 18.78
CA ASP A 443 -4.48 16.83 18.68
C ASP A 443 -3.64 15.78 17.93
N GLY A 444 -2.44 16.13 17.49
CA GLY A 444 -1.52 15.24 16.79
C GLY A 444 -1.84 15.05 15.29
N ARG A 445 -2.65 15.94 14.70
CA ARG A 445 -2.96 15.93 13.27
C ARG A 445 -1.91 16.74 12.51
N GLU A 446 -1.43 16.18 11.40
CA GLU A 446 -0.63 16.94 10.45
C GLU A 446 -1.55 17.87 9.65
N ARG A 447 -1.35 19.18 9.79
CA ARG A 447 -2.14 20.19 9.09
C ARG A 447 -1.31 20.89 8.04
N GLY A 448 -1.88 21.05 6.84
CA GLY A 448 -1.44 21.98 5.83
C GLY A 448 -2.23 23.28 5.92
N LEU A 449 -3.39 23.31 5.29
CA LEU A 449 -4.24 24.47 5.15
C LEU A 449 -5.65 24.22 5.64
N ASP A 450 -6.35 25.29 5.99
CA ASP A 450 -7.80 25.29 6.11
C ASP A 450 -8.38 25.88 4.82
N ILE A 451 -9.24 25.15 4.15
CA ILE A 451 -9.83 25.53 2.88
C ILE A 451 -11.35 25.65 3.04
N ALA A 452 -11.91 26.82 2.72
CA ALA A 452 -13.35 27.02 2.71
C ALA A 452 -13.96 26.80 1.33
N ALA A 453 -13.29 27.22 0.26
CA ALA A 453 -13.75 27.00 -1.11
C ALA A 453 -12.62 26.99 -2.12
N LEU A 454 -12.84 26.25 -3.21
CA LEU A 454 -12.02 26.24 -4.41
C LEU A 454 -12.96 26.21 -5.62
N GLN A 455 -12.90 27.22 -6.48
CA GLN A 455 -13.81 27.38 -7.61
C GLN A 455 -13.05 27.74 -8.88
N PHE A 456 -13.35 27.05 -9.97
CA PHE A 456 -12.87 27.34 -11.32
C PHE A 456 -13.98 27.98 -12.14
N ALA A 457 -13.70 29.10 -12.80
CA ALA A 457 -14.68 29.86 -13.56
C ALA A 457 -14.06 30.52 -14.80
N PRO A 458 -14.86 30.87 -15.83
CA PRO A 458 -14.45 31.79 -16.86
C PRO A 458 -14.07 33.16 -16.24
N ARG A 459 -13.13 33.86 -16.84
CA ARG A 459 -12.77 35.24 -16.40
C ARG A 459 -13.99 36.16 -16.61
N ARG A 460 -14.39 36.86 -15.58
CA ARG A 460 -15.45 37.89 -15.67
C ARG A 460 -14.95 39.15 -16.28
#